data_ac45f7cd6209107b71d7e86008851754
#
_entry.id   ac45f7cd6209107b71d7e86008851754
#
_cell.length_a   1.000
_cell.length_b   1.000
_cell.length_c   1.000
_cell.angle_alpha   90.00
_cell.angle_beta   90.00
_cell.angle_gamma   90.00
#
_symmetry.space_group_name_H-M   'P 1'
#
loop_
_entity.id
_entity.type
_entity.pdbx_description
1 polymer ?
#
loop_
_entity_poly.entity_id
_entity_poly.type
_entity_poly.pdbx_seq_one_letter_code
_entity_poly.pdbx_strand_id
1 'polypeptide(L)'
;MCDTMNFSSRTVNWRVIHPDDYFHHKYSQTWNTEREIEIAVALRWLNENPNDVMEVGAVMPYYQDDVKHEVIDPYDPRATIVDFMENQDLLMMNVLSISTIEHIGTTDYATNERQNIVDEDAAINALKQILDDADNCLVSFPVGYNKYLDAWVEENLDKLKCFAYKKVLWTFNKEGGQTVNPNGNGELHIRTDTPDGVKSLWNYYGDVKSIKGEKYREPFPAGNYVLFIEGWE
;
A
#
# COMPACT_ATOMS: atom_id res chain seq x y z
N MET A 1 -22.52 11.21 2.58
CA MET A 1 -22.06 11.53 3.95
C MET A 1 -20.93 10.57 4.21
N CYS A 2 -19.73 11.07 4.27
CA CYS A 2 -18.56 10.28 4.63
C CYS A 2 -18.56 10.18 6.16
N ASP A 3 -18.77 8.98 6.70
CA ASP A 3 -18.68 8.76 8.14
C ASP A 3 -17.23 9.00 8.57
N THR A 4 -17.01 10.02 9.38
CA THR A 4 -15.74 10.25 10.07
C THR A 4 -15.48 9.05 10.96
N MET A 5 -14.48 8.23 10.59
CA MET A 5 -14.03 7.12 11.43
C MET A 5 -13.55 7.67 12.78
N ASN A 6 -14.31 7.42 13.83
CA ASN A 6 -13.89 7.70 15.21
C ASN A 6 -12.92 6.60 15.65
N PHE A 7 -11.62 6.86 15.51
CA PHE A 7 -10.59 5.99 16.10
C PHE A 7 -10.65 6.10 17.64
N SER A 8 -10.89 4.99 18.31
CA SER A 8 -10.90 4.95 19.78
C SER A 8 -9.49 5.27 20.31
N SER A 9 -9.40 6.08 21.36
CA SER A 9 -8.20 6.66 21.97
C SER A 9 -7.30 5.65 22.74
N ARG A 10 -7.06 4.47 22.21
CA ARG A 10 -5.94 3.63 22.65
C ARG A 10 -4.71 4.10 21.88
N THR A 11 -3.56 4.17 22.54
CA THR A 11 -2.24 4.27 21.91
C THR A 11 -2.00 3.01 21.07
N VAL A 12 -2.70 2.92 19.96
CA VAL A 12 -2.65 1.82 19.03
C VAL A 12 -1.50 2.15 18.08
N ASN A 13 -0.58 1.23 17.94
CA ASN A 13 0.40 1.30 16.87
C ASN A 13 -0.37 1.53 15.55
N TRP A 14 -0.24 2.71 14.95
CA TRP A 14 -1.01 3.12 13.77
C TRP A 14 -0.79 2.17 12.57
N ARG A 15 0.30 1.43 12.58
CA ARG A 15 0.62 0.41 11.57
C ARG A 15 -0.27 -0.83 11.66
N VAL A 16 -0.91 -1.08 12.81
CA VAL A 16 -1.72 -2.29 13.02
C VAL A 16 -3.19 -1.98 12.74
N ILE A 17 -3.70 -2.48 11.62
CA ILE A 17 -5.10 -2.34 11.23
C ILE A 17 -5.86 -3.59 11.70
N HIS A 18 -6.90 -3.39 12.50
CA HIS A 18 -7.81 -4.47 12.88
C HIS A 18 -8.84 -4.71 11.77
N PRO A 19 -9.41 -5.92 11.65
CA PRO A 19 -10.39 -6.23 10.61
C PRO A 19 -11.59 -5.28 10.55
N ASP A 20 -12.01 -4.72 11.69
CA ASP A 20 -13.11 -3.75 11.77
C ASP A 20 -12.74 -2.37 11.21
N ASP A 21 -11.44 -2.09 11.05
CA ASP A 21 -10.90 -0.83 10.55
C ASP A 21 -10.44 -0.95 9.09
N TYR A 22 -10.70 -2.08 8.41
CA TYR A 22 -10.39 -2.24 7.00
C TYR A 22 -11.18 -1.25 6.16
N PHE A 23 -10.52 -0.68 5.16
CA PHE A 23 -11.13 0.32 4.30
C PHE A 23 -11.97 -0.33 3.20
N HIS A 24 -13.26 -0.01 3.17
CA HIS A 24 -14.18 -0.54 2.18
C HIS A 24 -14.74 0.56 1.28
N HIS A 25 -14.48 0.44 -0.01
CA HIS A 25 -14.98 1.38 -1.01
C HIS A 25 -15.34 0.66 -2.31
N LYS A 26 -16.34 1.18 -3.03
CA LYS A 26 -16.81 0.60 -4.31
C LYS A 26 -15.77 0.73 -5.42
N TYR A 27 -15.03 1.83 -5.43
CA TYR A 27 -13.95 2.02 -6.38
C TYR A 27 -12.89 0.95 -6.12
N SER A 28 -12.45 0.30 -7.20
CA SER A 28 -11.51 -0.85 -7.17
C SER A 28 -11.94 -2.02 -6.28
N GLN A 29 -13.19 -2.06 -5.78
CA GLN A 29 -13.67 -3.14 -4.90
C GLN A 29 -12.64 -3.45 -3.80
N THR A 30 -12.30 -2.45 -2.97
CA THR A 30 -11.16 -2.53 -2.03
C THR A 30 -11.13 -3.79 -1.18
N TRP A 31 -12.31 -4.34 -0.81
CA TRP A 31 -12.44 -5.62 -0.09
C TRP A 31 -11.84 -6.85 -0.80
N ASN A 32 -11.51 -6.75 -2.08
CA ASN A 32 -10.90 -7.81 -2.88
C ASN A 32 -9.43 -7.56 -3.18
N THR A 33 -8.91 -6.38 -2.87
CA THR A 33 -7.57 -5.92 -3.25
C THR A 33 -6.75 -5.51 -2.02
N GLU A 34 -5.48 -5.25 -2.22
CA GLU A 34 -4.56 -4.66 -1.25
C GLU A 34 -5.00 -3.29 -0.75
N ARG A 35 -5.79 -2.56 -1.55
CA ARG A 35 -6.35 -1.24 -1.21
C ARG A 35 -7.13 -1.24 0.11
N GLU A 36 -7.68 -2.39 0.51
CA GLU A 36 -8.37 -2.55 1.79
C GLU A 36 -7.45 -2.20 2.98
N ILE A 37 -6.19 -2.58 2.90
CA ILE A 37 -5.18 -2.33 3.93
C ILE A 37 -4.40 -1.05 3.63
N GLU A 38 -4.00 -0.83 2.39
CA GLU A 38 -3.20 0.35 2.03
C GLU A 38 -3.89 1.65 2.38
N ILE A 39 -5.16 1.79 2.02
CA ILE A 39 -5.93 3.00 2.33
C ILE A 39 -6.15 3.15 3.84
N ALA A 40 -6.44 2.05 4.56
CA ALA A 40 -6.61 2.10 6.01
C ALA A 40 -5.33 2.56 6.72
N VAL A 41 -4.17 2.04 6.31
CA VAL A 41 -2.84 2.45 6.84
C VAL A 41 -2.54 3.90 6.48
N ALA A 42 -2.75 4.29 5.21
CA ALA A 42 -2.50 5.65 4.73
C ALA A 42 -3.33 6.70 5.49
N LEU A 43 -4.61 6.43 5.74
CA LEU A 43 -5.47 7.34 6.51
C LEU A 43 -4.97 7.54 7.95
N ARG A 44 -4.47 6.50 8.59
CA ARG A 44 -3.86 6.62 9.92
C ARG A 44 -2.55 7.39 9.88
N TRP A 45 -1.71 7.11 8.88
CA TRP A 45 -0.45 7.81 8.70
C TRP A 45 -0.67 9.31 8.43
N LEU A 46 -1.64 9.66 7.58
CA LEU A 46 -2.03 11.06 7.32
C LEU A 46 -2.53 11.77 8.58
N ASN A 47 -3.22 11.06 9.47
CA ASN A 47 -3.66 11.64 10.74
C ASN A 47 -2.49 11.93 11.70
N GLU A 48 -1.42 11.13 11.67
CA GLU A 48 -0.21 11.38 12.44
C GLU A 48 0.69 12.44 11.79
N ASN A 49 0.59 12.65 10.46
CA ASN A 49 1.39 13.58 9.67
C ASN A 49 0.47 14.54 8.88
N PRO A 50 -0.23 15.49 9.55
CA PRO A 50 -1.29 16.27 8.91
C PRO A 50 -0.79 17.44 8.05
N ASN A 51 0.51 17.78 8.08
CA ASN A 51 1.06 18.96 7.44
C ASN A 51 2.11 18.57 6.39
N ASP A 52 2.28 19.44 5.40
CA ASP A 52 3.35 19.36 4.40
C ASP A 52 3.43 17.98 3.72
N VAL A 53 2.26 17.42 3.39
CA VAL A 53 2.16 16.12 2.73
C VAL A 53 2.14 16.30 1.24
N MET A 54 2.91 15.44 0.55
CA MET A 54 2.90 15.26 -0.89
C MET A 54 2.62 13.81 -1.21
N GLU A 55 1.56 13.55 -1.98
CA GLU A 55 1.23 12.22 -2.48
C GLU A 55 1.85 12.02 -3.85
N VAL A 56 2.62 10.96 -4.02
CA VAL A 56 3.17 10.51 -5.30
C VAL A 56 2.29 9.42 -5.88
N GLY A 57 1.62 9.75 -7.01
CA GLY A 57 0.55 8.96 -7.60
C GLY A 57 -0.83 9.32 -7.03
N ALA A 58 -1.80 9.59 -7.90
CA ALA A 58 -3.13 10.07 -7.51
C ALA A 58 -4.03 8.92 -7.04
N VAL A 59 -3.83 8.41 -5.84
CA VAL A 59 -4.62 7.31 -5.26
C VAL A 59 -5.68 7.81 -4.29
N MET A 60 -5.31 8.63 -3.30
CA MET A 60 -6.25 9.11 -2.29
C MET A 60 -7.44 9.90 -2.88
N PRO A 61 -7.28 10.69 -3.96
CA PRO A 61 -8.41 11.39 -4.60
C PRO A 61 -9.53 10.48 -5.16
N TYR A 62 -9.30 9.18 -5.27
CA TYR A 62 -10.34 8.21 -5.64
C TYR A 62 -11.18 7.73 -4.46
N TYR A 63 -10.67 7.94 -3.25
CA TYR A 63 -11.26 7.42 -2.00
C TYR A 63 -11.71 8.52 -1.04
N GLN A 64 -11.23 9.75 -1.23
CA GLN A 64 -11.59 10.92 -0.44
C GLN A 64 -11.96 12.09 -1.36
N ASP A 65 -13.15 12.67 -1.16
CA ASP A 65 -13.63 13.83 -1.94
C ASP A 65 -12.86 15.12 -1.63
N ASP A 66 -12.22 15.21 -0.46
CA ASP A 66 -11.58 16.43 0.06
C ASP A 66 -10.16 16.14 0.53
N VAL A 67 -9.30 15.75 -0.42
CA VAL A 67 -7.86 15.60 -0.17
C VAL A 67 -7.24 16.96 0.11
N LYS A 68 -6.50 17.08 1.21
CA LYS A 68 -5.93 18.34 1.72
C LYS A 68 -4.46 18.55 1.34
N HIS A 69 -3.80 17.54 0.84
CA HIS A 69 -2.41 17.55 0.47
C HIS A 69 -2.21 17.68 -1.04
N GLU A 70 -1.00 18.02 -1.45
CA GLU A 70 -0.62 18.07 -2.85
C GLU A 70 -0.48 16.65 -3.42
N VAL A 71 -0.85 16.48 -4.68
CA VAL A 71 -0.81 15.19 -5.39
C VAL A 71 -0.01 15.35 -6.68
N ILE A 72 1.06 14.60 -6.82
CA ILE A 72 1.87 14.54 -8.05
C ILE A 72 1.45 13.32 -8.86
N ASP A 73 0.96 13.55 -10.05
CA ASP A 73 0.73 12.48 -11.03
C ASP A 73 0.70 13.08 -12.45
N PRO A 74 1.62 12.70 -13.35
CA PRO A 74 1.65 13.25 -14.70
C PRO A 74 0.50 12.78 -15.59
N TYR A 75 -0.27 11.77 -15.16
CA TYR A 75 -1.29 11.11 -15.98
C TYR A 75 -2.70 11.28 -15.44
N ASP A 76 -2.88 11.53 -14.14
CA ASP A 76 -4.20 11.63 -13.52
C ASP A 76 -4.70 13.09 -13.46
N PRO A 77 -5.92 13.38 -13.97
CA PRO A 77 -6.49 14.73 -13.94
C PRO A 77 -6.87 15.23 -12.54
N ARG A 78 -6.80 14.40 -11.49
CA ARG A 78 -7.03 14.79 -10.10
C ARG A 78 -5.76 15.27 -9.42
N ALA A 79 -4.60 15.09 -10.05
CA ALA A 79 -3.35 15.60 -9.52
C ALA A 79 -3.37 17.14 -9.46
N THR A 80 -2.76 17.68 -8.42
CA THR A 80 -2.53 19.13 -8.28
C THR A 80 -1.25 19.55 -9.00
N ILE A 81 -0.32 18.62 -9.19
CA ILE A 81 0.96 18.81 -9.88
C ILE A 81 1.07 17.75 -10.98
N VAL A 82 1.09 18.20 -12.23
CA VAL A 82 1.19 17.35 -13.42
C VAL A 82 2.63 17.30 -13.94
N ASP A 83 3.55 16.89 -13.09
CA ASP A 83 4.96 16.75 -13.42
C ASP A 83 5.47 15.39 -12.95
N PHE A 84 6.67 15.02 -13.38
CA PHE A 84 7.30 13.80 -12.89
C PHE A 84 7.91 14.03 -11.51
N MET A 85 7.92 13.01 -10.69
CA MET A 85 8.43 13.08 -9.33
C MET A 85 9.89 13.57 -9.26
N GLU A 86 10.75 13.14 -10.20
CA GLU A 86 12.16 13.53 -10.25
C GLU A 86 12.41 15.02 -10.45
N ASN A 87 11.38 15.78 -10.84
CA ASN A 87 11.46 17.24 -10.98
C ASN A 87 11.01 17.98 -9.71
N GLN A 88 10.61 17.26 -8.68
CA GLN A 88 10.07 17.84 -7.45
C GLN A 88 11.11 17.85 -6.34
N ASP A 89 11.08 18.91 -5.54
CA ASP A 89 11.84 19.01 -4.30
C ASP A 89 11.02 18.38 -3.16
N LEU A 90 11.48 17.26 -2.63
CA LEU A 90 10.83 16.53 -1.55
C LEU A 90 11.38 16.90 -0.16
N LEU A 91 12.37 17.78 -0.11
CA LEU A 91 12.97 18.20 1.17
C LEU A 91 11.93 18.81 2.10
N MET A 92 11.92 18.38 3.34
CA MET A 92 10.98 18.80 4.38
C MET A 92 9.50 18.42 4.12
N MET A 93 9.23 17.53 3.17
CA MET A 93 7.89 17.02 2.90
C MET A 93 7.66 15.69 3.60
N ASN A 94 6.41 15.45 4.00
CA ASN A 94 5.93 14.12 4.35
C ASN A 94 5.43 13.46 3.07
N VAL A 95 6.04 12.38 2.61
CA VAL A 95 5.71 11.78 1.32
C VAL A 95 4.87 10.51 1.49
N LEU A 96 3.71 10.50 0.83
CA LEU A 96 2.82 9.34 0.71
C LEU A 96 2.88 8.79 -0.71
N SER A 97 3.06 7.48 -0.87
CA SER A 97 2.91 6.82 -2.16
C SER A 97 2.26 5.45 -1.98
N ILE A 98 1.13 5.24 -2.63
CA ILE A 98 0.31 4.03 -2.48
C ILE A 98 0.21 3.33 -3.81
N SER A 99 0.76 2.10 -3.93
CA SER A 99 0.77 1.29 -5.16
C SER A 99 0.94 2.14 -6.42
N THR A 100 2.04 2.85 -6.47
CA THR A 100 2.41 3.75 -7.58
C THR A 100 3.84 3.51 -8.01
N ILE A 101 4.76 3.39 -7.05
CA ILE A 101 6.20 3.26 -7.34
C ILE A 101 6.47 2.04 -8.22
N GLU A 102 5.77 0.94 -8.03
CA GLU A 102 5.95 -0.29 -8.81
C GLU A 102 5.61 -0.13 -10.30
N HIS A 103 4.85 0.89 -10.66
CA HIS A 103 4.48 1.21 -12.04
C HIS A 103 5.49 2.12 -12.74
N ILE A 104 6.35 2.82 -11.99
CA ILE A 104 7.34 3.74 -12.57
C ILE A 104 8.35 2.95 -13.40
N GLY A 105 8.59 3.42 -14.64
CA GLY A 105 9.49 2.74 -15.58
C GLY A 105 8.90 1.47 -16.22
N THR A 106 7.65 1.11 -15.94
CA THR A 106 6.95 0.03 -16.63
C THR A 106 6.24 0.52 -17.89
N THR A 107 5.64 -0.42 -18.63
CA THR A 107 4.85 -0.07 -19.84
C THR A 107 3.36 0.11 -19.55
N ASP A 108 2.93 0.09 -18.30
CA ASP A 108 1.51 0.05 -17.92
C ASP A 108 0.73 1.28 -18.37
N TYR A 109 1.38 2.44 -18.37
CA TYR A 109 0.79 3.71 -18.82
C TYR A 109 1.34 4.17 -20.17
N ALA A 110 1.97 3.26 -20.94
CA ALA A 110 2.53 3.59 -22.23
C ALA A 110 1.43 3.97 -23.24
N THR A 111 1.42 5.23 -23.67
CA THR A 111 0.46 5.75 -24.64
C THR A 111 1.00 5.72 -26.08
N ASN A 112 2.28 5.42 -26.28
CA ASN A 112 2.93 5.35 -27.58
C ASN A 112 4.13 4.39 -27.57
N GLU A 113 4.64 4.04 -28.78
CA GLU A 113 5.74 3.07 -28.94
C GLU A 113 7.06 3.49 -28.28
N ARG A 114 7.29 4.79 -28.05
CA ARG A 114 8.51 5.30 -27.40
C ARG A 114 8.51 5.07 -25.90
N GLN A 115 7.34 4.87 -25.31
CA GLN A 115 7.13 4.58 -23.88
C GLN A 115 7.12 3.07 -23.59
N ASN A 116 7.23 2.21 -24.64
CA ASN A 116 7.30 0.75 -24.50
C ASN A 116 8.71 0.24 -24.13
N ILE A 117 9.53 1.07 -23.52
CA ILE A 117 10.84 0.68 -23.01
C ILE A 117 10.71 0.59 -21.48
N VAL A 118 10.98 -0.59 -20.96
CA VAL A 118 11.07 -0.78 -19.51
C VAL A 118 12.37 -0.13 -19.03
N ASP A 119 12.27 0.77 -18.06
CA ASP A 119 13.41 1.30 -17.32
C ASP A 119 13.48 0.56 -15.98
N GLU A 120 14.42 -0.38 -15.88
CA GLU A 120 14.56 -1.28 -14.73
C GLU A 120 14.94 -0.54 -13.43
N ASP A 121 15.57 0.62 -13.54
CA ASP A 121 16.07 1.43 -12.43
C ASP A 121 15.08 2.54 -12.01
N ALA A 122 14.10 2.88 -12.82
CA ALA A 122 13.25 4.03 -12.60
C ALA A 122 12.45 3.94 -11.27
N ALA A 123 11.82 2.82 -10.99
CA ALA A 123 11.11 2.58 -9.73
C ALA A 123 12.05 2.63 -8.52
N ILE A 124 13.24 2.06 -8.66
CA ILE A 124 14.28 2.05 -7.62
C ILE A 124 14.76 3.47 -7.33
N ASN A 125 15.03 4.25 -8.38
CA ASN A 125 15.49 5.64 -8.25
C ASN A 125 14.41 6.52 -7.62
N ALA A 126 13.15 6.33 -8.00
CA ALA A 126 12.02 7.02 -7.40
C ALA A 126 11.89 6.70 -5.90
N LEU A 127 11.97 5.43 -5.52
CA LEU A 127 11.95 5.03 -4.12
C LEU A 127 13.12 5.62 -3.35
N LYS A 128 14.35 5.55 -3.88
CA LYS A 128 15.54 6.14 -3.25
C LYS A 128 15.39 7.65 -3.05
N GLN A 129 14.88 8.38 -4.04
CA GLN A 129 14.66 9.81 -3.91
C GLN A 129 13.71 10.11 -2.74
N ILE A 130 12.61 9.37 -2.60
CA ILE A 130 11.72 9.54 -1.46
C ILE A 130 12.44 9.25 -0.15
N LEU A 131 13.19 8.15 -0.08
CA LEU A 131 13.88 7.72 1.15
C LEU A 131 15.02 8.67 1.57
N ASP A 132 15.67 9.34 0.61
CA ASP A 132 16.82 10.21 0.84
C ASP A 132 16.39 11.65 1.13
N ASP A 133 15.29 12.13 0.55
CA ASP A 133 14.92 13.54 0.54
C ASP A 133 13.74 13.86 1.49
N ALA A 134 12.81 12.94 1.71
CA ALA A 134 11.63 13.20 2.53
C ALA A 134 11.93 13.22 4.03
N ASP A 135 11.26 14.11 4.78
CA ASP A 135 11.32 14.13 6.26
C ASP A 135 10.75 12.85 6.86
N ASN A 136 9.57 12.45 6.37
CA ASN A 136 8.93 11.18 6.66
C ASN A 136 8.31 10.62 5.38
N CYS A 137 8.23 9.33 5.27
CA CYS A 137 7.53 8.73 4.16
C CYS A 137 6.70 7.51 4.56
N LEU A 138 5.69 7.24 3.76
CA LEU A 138 4.98 5.98 3.71
C LEU A 138 4.82 5.58 2.24
N VAL A 139 5.58 4.59 1.84
CA VAL A 139 5.51 4.01 0.49
C VAL A 139 4.96 2.61 0.59
N SER A 140 3.88 2.29 -0.13
CA SER A 140 3.35 0.94 -0.20
C SER A 140 3.25 0.44 -1.64
N PHE A 141 3.45 -0.84 -1.82
CA PHE A 141 3.22 -1.54 -3.07
C PHE A 141 3.03 -3.05 -2.87
N PRO A 142 2.27 -3.72 -3.77
CA PRO A 142 2.14 -5.16 -3.78
C PRO A 142 3.44 -5.80 -4.26
N VAL A 143 3.99 -6.70 -3.46
CA VAL A 143 5.19 -7.46 -3.83
C VAL A 143 4.87 -8.47 -4.93
N GLY A 144 5.74 -8.59 -5.90
CA GLY A 144 5.59 -9.47 -7.06
C GLY A 144 5.17 -8.77 -8.35
N TYR A 145 4.90 -7.48 -8.31
CA TYR A 145 4.50 -6.69 -9.47
C TYR A 145 5.71 -6.25 -10.31
N ASN A 146 6.65 -5.52 -9.70
CA ASN A 146 7.87 -5.05 -10.33
C ASN A 146 9.08 -5.87 -9.85
N LYS A 147 9.52 -6.82 -10.65
CA LYS A 147 10.60 -7.76 -10.28
C LYS A 147 11.93 -7.07 -9.96
N TYR A 148 12.21 -5.89 -10.54
CA TYR A 148 13.44 -5.15 -10.31
C TYR A 148 13.40 -4.41 -8.98
N LEU A 149 12.28 -3.75 -8.70
CA LEU A 149 12.02 -3.14 -7.40
C LEU A 149 12.03 -4.19 -6.28
N ASP A 150 11.36 -5.33 -6.49
CA ASP A 150 11.33 -6.44 -5.51
C ASP A 150 12.73 -6.96 -5.20
N ALA A 151 13.57 -7.17 -6.24
CA ALA A 151 14.94 -7.65 -6.06
C ALA A 151 15.79 -6.65 -5.27
N TRP A 152 15.69 -5.35 -5.62
CA TRP A 152 16.41 -4.30 -4.90
C TRP A 152 15.97 -4.20 -3.44
N VAL A 153 14.67 -4.28 -3.16
CA VAL A 153 14.15 -4.26 -1.79
C VAL A 153 14.64 -5.48 -1.01
N GLU A 154 14.62 -6.68 -1.60
CA GLU A 154 15.12 -7.90 -0.96
C GLU A 154 16.59 -7.77 -0.56
N GLU A 155 17.41 -7.17 -1.41
CA GLU A 155 18.83 -6.92 -1.13
C GLU A 155 19.08 -5.88 -0.04
N ASN A 156 18.18 -4.90 0.09
CA ASN A 156 18.33 -3.78 1.03
C ASN A 156 17.40 -3.89 2.27
N LEU A 157 16.68 -4.99 2.43
CA LEU A 157 15.68 -5.17 3.48
C LEU A 157 16.22 -4.90 4.89
N ASP A 158 17.50 -5.24 5.13
CA ASP A 158 18.15 -5.02 6.42
C ASP A 158 18.46 -3.54 6.73
N LYS A 159 18.31 -2.66 5.74
CA LYS A 159 18.54 -1.20 5.84
C LYS A 159 17.24 -0.41 5.82
N LEU A 160 16.13 -1.06 5.49
CA LEU A 160 14.83 -0.41 5.34
C LEU A 160 14.03 -0.54 6.63
N LYS A 161 13.49 0.58 7.08
CA LYS A 161 12.45 0.61 8.11
C LYS A 161 11.12 0.28 7.44
N CYS A 162 10.64 -0.94 7.61
CA CYS A 162 9.48 -1.43 6.88
C CYS A 162 8.66 -2.44 7.67
N PHE A 163 7.40 -2.56 7.30
CA PHE A 163 6.46 -3.57 7.77
C PHE A 163 5.61 -4.08 6.60
N ALA A 164 4.86 -5.15 6.81
CA ALA A 164 4.07 -5.74 5.75
C ALA A 164 2.74 -6.32 6.22
N TYR A 165 1.86 -6.52 5.25
CA TYR A 165 0.64 -7.28 5.41
C TYR A 165 0.59 -8.43 4.41
N LYS A 166 0.22 -9.61 4.89
CA LYS A 166 -0.02 -10.78 4.05
C LYS A 166 -1.49 -11.16 4.11
N LYS A 167 -2.12 -11.29 2.95
CA LYS A 167 -3.50 -11.72 2.85
C LYS A 167 -3.62 -13.19 3.19
N VAL A 168 -4.58 -13.51 4.04
CA VAL A 168 -4.99 -14.88 4.35
C VAL A 168 -6.35 -15.11 3.73
N LEU A 169 -6.42 -15.99 2.73
CA LEU A 169 -7.68 -16.37 2.10
C LEU A 169 -8.40 -17.41 2.96
N TRP A 170 -9.66 -17.15 3.26
CA TRP A 170 -10.55 -18.10 3.93
C TRP A 170 -11.57 -18.63 2.95
N THR A 171 -11.67 -19.93 2.83
CA THR A 171 -12.77 -20.55 2.11
C THR A 171 -13.86 -20.95 3.11
N PHE A 172 -15.08 -20.47 2.88
CA PHE A 172 -16.24 -20.94 3.60
C PHE A 172 -16.74 -22.24 2.99
N ASN A 173 -16.92 -23.26 3.82
CA ASN A 173 -17.74 -24.38 3.43
C ASN A 173 -19.22 -23.99 3.59
N LYS A 174 -20.02 -24.12 2.51
CA LYS A 174 -21.45 -23.75 2.47
C LYS A 174 -22.33 -24.53 3.48
N GLU A 175 -21.79 -25.53 4.14
CA GLU A 175 -22.49 -26.41 5.07
C GLU A 175 -22.31 -26.05 6.56
N GLY A 176 -21.91 -24.81 6.89
CA GLY A 176 -21.82 -24.36 8.28
C GLY A 176 -20.67 -24.95 9.09
N GLY A 177 -19.67 -25.52 8.41
CA GLY A 177 -18.48 -26.11 9.03
C GLY A 177 -17.41 -25.09 9.34
N GLN A 178 -16.60 -25.41 10.32
CA GLN A 178 -15.50 -24.60 10.86
C GLN A 178 -14.52 -24.13 9.79
N THR A 179 -14.17 -22.86 9.89
CA THR A 179 -13.05 -22.26 9.16
C THR A 179 -11.74 -22.81 9.69
N VAL A 180 -10.91 -23.35 8.80
CA VAL A 180 -9.56 -23.82 9.17
C VAL A 180 -8.58 -22.69 8.86
N ASN A 181 -7.89 -22.19 9.90
CA ASN A 181 -6.75 -21.31 9.73
C ASN A 181 -5.51 -22.18 9.37
N PRO A 182 -4.96 -22.09 8.18
CA PRO A 182 -3.80 -22.91 7.82
C PRO A 182 -2.54 -22.59 8.65
N ASN A 183 -2.50 -21.45 9.34
CA ASN A 183 -1.35 -21.00 10.15
C ASN A 183 -1.64 -20.86 11.65
N GLY A 184 -2.81 -21.23 12.13
CA GLY A 184 -3.08 -21.55 13.54
C GLY A 184 -3.12 -20.42 14.59
N ASN A 185 -2.79 -19.17 14.29
CA ASN A 185 -2.51 -18.17 15.31
C ASN A 185 -3.31 -16.85 15.16
N GLY A 186 -4.60 -16.86 14.98
CA GLY A 186 -5.39 -15.64 14.95
C GLY A 186 -6.86 -15.86 15.29
N GLU A 187 -7.46 -14.96 16.07
CA GLU A 187 -8.91 -14.93 16.26
C GLU A 187 -9.62 -14.57 14.96
N LEU A 188 -10.64 -15.36 14.63
CA LEU A 188 -11.43 -15.21 13.42
C LEU A 188 -12.51 -14.15 13.67
N HIS A 189 -12.32 -12.93 13.20
CA HIS A 189 -13.39 -11.93 13.16
C HIS A 189 -14.22 -12.10 11.88
N ILE A 190 -15.46 -12.52 12.03
CA ILE A 190 -16.38 -12.71 10.91
C ILE A 190 -17.11 -11.40 10.65
N ARG A 191 -16.85 -10.74 9.51
CA ARG A 191 -17.67 -9.62 9.03
C ARG A 191 -18.83 -10.13 8.19
N THR A 192 -20.00 -9.50 8.36
CA THR A 192 -21.25 -9.91 7.70
C THR A 192 -21.61 -9.04 6.49
N ASP A 193 -20.85 -8.01 6.21
CA ASP A 193 -21.18 -6.89 5.31
C ASP A 193 -20.52 -6.94 3.92
N THR A 194 -19.76 -7.99 3.61
CA THR A 194 -19.27 -8.19 2.23
C THR A 194 -20.33 -8.93 1.39
N PRO A 195 -20.56 -8.49 0.12
CA PRO A 195 -21.69 -8.96 -0.69
C PRO A 195 -21.76 -10.47 -0.91
N ASP A 196 -20.66 -11.21 -0.85
CA ASP A 196 -20.59 -12.62 -1.25
C ASP A 196 -20.00 -13.57 -0.19
N GLY A 197 -19.91 -13.15 1.07
CA GLY A 197 -19.39 -14.02 2.14
C GLY A 197 -17.91 -14.37 2.02
N VAL A 198 -17.19 -13.84 1.04
CA VAL A 198 -15.73 -13.96 0.93
C VAL A 198 -15.11 -12.90 1.82
N LYS A 199 -14.26 -13.33 2.75
CA LYS A 199 -13.59 -12.45 3.69
C LYS A 199 -12.10 -12.56 3.47
N SER A 200 -11.48 -11.45 3.18
CA SER A 200 -10.04 -11.34 3.27
C SER A 200 -9.66 -11.03 4.72
N LEU A 201 -8.64 -11.70 5.18
CA LEU A 201 -8.00 -11.38 6.45
C LEU A 201 -6.53 -11.10 6.15
N TRP A 202 -5.99 -10.06 6.80
CA TRP A 202 -4.62 -9.65 6.62
C TRP A 202 -3.83 -9.85 7.91
N ASN A 203 -2.71 -10.55 7.83
CA ASN A 203 -1.77 -10.68 8.92
C ASN A 203 -0.72 -9.57 8.85
N TYR A 204 -0.53 -8.86 9.96
CA TYR A 204 0.51 -7.86 10.13
C TYR A 204 1.86 -8.51 10.48
N TYR A 205 2.91 -8.05 9.84
CA TYR A 205 4.30 -8.42 10.09
C TYR A 205 5.12 -7.15 10.36
N GLY A 206 5.37 -6.87 11.63
CA GLY A 206 6.14 -5.70 12.05
C GLY A 206 7.64 -5.84 11.78
N ASP A 207 8.13 -7.06 11.67
CA ASP A 207 9.50 -7.37 11.29
C ASP A 207 9.50 -8.20 9.99
N VAL A 208 9.69 -7.50 8.88
CA VAL A 208 9.73 -8.11 7.54
C VAL A 208 10.97 -8.99 7.36
N LYS A 209 12.04 -8.74 8.13
CA LYS A 209 13.26 -9.57 8.11
C LYS A 209 12.97 -11.01 8.52
N SER A 210 11.96 -11.23 9.36
CA SER A 210 11.54 -12.58 9.79
C SER A 210 10.88 -13.38 8.65
N ILE A 211 10.43 -12.73 7.57
CA ILE A 211 9.82 -13.36 6.41
C ILE A 211 10.77 -13.49 5.21
N LYS A 212 12.03 -13.07 5.37
CA LYS A 212 13.09 -13.25 4.36
C LYS A 212 13.26 -14.73 4.06
N GLY A 213 12.83 -15.14 2.87
CA GLY A 213 12.85 -16.54 2.41
C GLY A 213 11.49 -17.23 2.33
N GLU A 214 10.42 -16.70 2.93
CA GLU A 214 9.06 -17.11 2.65
C GLU A 214 8.52 -16.37 1.43
N LYS A 215 8.89 -16.85 0.25
CA LYS A 215 8.24 -16.54 -1.05
C LYS A 215 7.63 -15.13 -1.19
N TYR A 216 8.48 -14.13 -1.32
CA TYR A 216 8.13 -12.84 -1.96
C TYR A 216 7.61 -13.00 -3.40
N ARG A 217 7.53 -14.23 -3.90
CA ARG A 217 7.38 -14.55 -5.32
C ARG A 217 6.09 -15.29 -5.63
N GLU A 218 4.98 -14.94 -4.98
CA GLU A 218 3.71 -15.36 -5.56
C GLU A 218 3.32 -14.36 -6.63
N PRO A 219 3.17 -14.81 -7.90
CA PRO A 219 2.92 -13.89 -9.00
C PRO A 219 1.60 -13.15 -8.82
N PHE A 220 1.63 -11.85 -9.13
CA PHE A 220 0.42 -11.10 -9.45
C PHE A 220 -0.51 -11.97 -10.37
N PRO A 221 -1.83 -11.99 -10.17
CA PRO A 221 -2.63 -10.86 -9.67
C PRO A 221 -3.10 -10.97 -8.22
N ALA A 222 -2.38 -11.59 -7.36
CA ALA A 222 -2.98 -11.95 -6.08
C ALA A 222 -3.06 -10.81 -5.07
N GLY A 223 -2.27 -9.71 -5.18
CA GLY A 223 -2.27 -8.65 -4.17
C GLY A 223 -2.16 -9.20 -2.73
N ASN A 224 -1.50 -10.38 -2.60
CA ASN A 224 -1.54 -11.16 -1.36
C ASN A 224 -0.52 -10.69 -0.34
N TYR A 225 0.36 -9.78 -0.75
CA TYR A 225 1.43 -9.28 0.09
C TYR A 225 1.70 -7.82 -0.24
N VAL A 226 1.56 -6.96 0.76
CA VAL A 226 1.83 -5.52 0.65
C VAL A 226 2.96 -5.16 1.56
N LEU A 227 3.98 -4.53 1.01
CA LEU A 227 5.08 -3.95 1.76
C LEU A 227 4.81 -2.46 1.99
N PHE A 228 5.16 -1.99 3.18
CA PHE A 228 5.16 -0.60 3.57
C PHE A 228 6.57 -0.20 4.01
N ILE A 229 7.12 0.85 3.41
CA ILE A 229 8.45 1.38 3.72
C ILE A 229 8.28 2.79 4.31
N GLU A 230 8.97 3.05 5.42
CA GLU A 230 8.89 4.30 6.18
C GLU A 230 10.21 5.10 6.16
N GLY A 231 11.26 4.58 5.56
CA GLY A 231 12.58 5.23 5.50
C GLY A 231 13.74 4.24 5.58
N TRP A 232 14.92 4.78 5.79
CA TRP A 232 16.10 4.03 6.19
C TRP A 232 16.08 3.74 7.70
N GLU A 233 16.73 2.64 8.13
CA GLU A 233 16.98 2.36 9.55
C GLU A 233 18.09 3.23 10.12
#